data_c04e637d5c793d861ecfccd93433b40f
#
_entry.id   c04e637d5c793d861ecfccd93433b40f
#
_cell.length_a   1.000
_cell.length_b   1.000
_cell.length_c   1.000
_cell.angle_alpha   90.00
_cell.angle_beta   90.00
_cell.angle_gamma   90.00
#
_symmetry.space_group_name_H-M   'P 1'
#
loop_
_entity.id
_entity.type
_entity.pdbx_description
1 polymer ?
#
loop_
_entity_poly.entity_id
_entity_poly.type
_entity_poly.pdbx_seq_one_letter_code
_entity_poly.pdbx_strand_id
1 'polypeptide(L)'
;MKRLNNIALALLVSLMSASAIAGEGMTDQAFAGLMQLEGQWQGTLAKSDGTSVHLQLNYTSKSNGSALLEESSEDDVEMLNIFNVQEGTVVSTHYCGLMNKPVARLVSAEDGIIKFKTDAAESGLEEGKDEYVDSWSLSLMPEDQNQFKYEYTVIRPDRTILTASAIVTRVE
;
A
#
# COMPACT_ATOMS: atom_id res chain seq x y z
N MET A 1 43.94 -37.52 -7.34
CA MET A 1 42.84 -37.25 -6.41
C MET A 1 42.87 -35.76 -6.05
N LYS A 2 42.22 -34.88 -6.80
CA LYS A 2 41.95 -33.43 -6.48
C LYS A 2 41.17 -32.83 -7.63
N ARG A 3 39.86 -33.05 -7.70
CA ARG A 3 38.91 -32.29 -8.58
C ARG A 3 37.47 -32.53 -8.11
N LEU A 4 37.09 -32.00 -6.94
CA LEU A 4 35.65 -32.12 -6.47
C LEU A 4 35.14 -30.91 -5.67
N ASN A 5 35.83 -29.74 -5.66
CA ASN A 5 35.42 -28.63 -4.81
C ASN A 5 34.90 -27.37 -5.50
N ASN A 6 34.79 -27.33 -6.84
CA ASN A 6 34.42 -26.08 -7.51
C ASN A 6 32.97 -26.02 -8.03
N ILE A 7 32.16 -27.07 -7.85
CA ILE A 7 30.79 -27.10 -8.38
C ILE A 7 29.75 -26.59 -7.36
N ALA A 8 30.03 -26.74 -6.06
CA ALA A 8 29.10 -26.34 -5.02
C ALA A 8 28.97 -24.81 -4.81
N LEU A 9 30.03 -24.05 -5.14
CA LEU A 9 30.06 -22.59 -4.92
C LEU A 9 29.31 -21.81 -6.01
N ALA A 10 29.19 -22.34 -7.22
CA ALA A 10 28.52 -21.69 -8.33
C ALA A 10 26.98 -21.75 -8.22
N LEU A 11 26.42 -22.78 -7.56
CA LEU A 11 24.95 -22.90 -7.38
C LEU A 11 24.38 -21.96 -6.32
N LEU A 12 25.14 -21.59 -5.29
CA LEU A 12 24.66 -20.68 -4.24
C LEU A 12 24.56 -19.21 -4.72
N VAL A 13 25.40 -18.79 -5.65
CA VAL A 13 25.38 -17.40 -6.17
C VAL A 13 24.21 -17.17 -7.11
N SER A 14 23.72 -18.20 -7.83
CA SER A 14 22.59 -18.06 -8.76
C SER A 14 21.22 -17.99 -8.08
N LEU A 15 21.05 -18.53 -6.86
CA LEU A 15 19.78 -18.42 -6.14
C LEU A 15 19.57 -17.04 -5.48
N MET A 16 20.62 -16.35 -5.08
CA MET A 16 20.50 -14.99 -4.53
C MET A 16 20.12 -13.94 -5.57
N SER A 17 20.55 -14.11 -6.81
CA SER A 17 20.25 -13.16 -7.90
C SER A 17 18.78 -13.20 -8.34
N ALA A 18 18.13 -14.36 -8.32
CA ALA A 18 16.75 -14.51 -8.78
C ALA A 18 15.73 -13.84 -7.83
N SER A 19 15.98 -13.85 -6.52
CA SER A 19 15.09 -13.24 -5.54
C SER A 19 15.15 -11.72 -5.55
N ALA A 20 16.31 -11.11 -5.80
CA ALA A 20 16.49 -9.67 -5.90
C ALA A 20 15.77 -9.11 -7.16
N ILE A 21 15.90 -9.78 -8.30
CA ILE A 21 15.26 -9.37 -9.56
C ILE A 21 13.73 -9.46 -9.47
N ALA A 22 13.18 -10.46 -8.79
CA ALA A 22 11.74 -10.60 -8.59
C ALA A 22 11.18 -9.48 -7.68
N GLY A 23 11.91 -9.05 -6.66
CA GLY A 23 11.53 -7.97 -5.76
C GLY A 23 11.52 -6.59 -6.43
N GLU A 24 12.54 -6.29 -7.25
CA GLU A 24 12.61 -5.03 -8.02
C GLU A 24 11.45 -4.93 -9.02
N GLY A 25 11.13 -6.00 -9.75
CA GLY A 25 10.03 -6.02 -10.70
C GLY A 25 8.66 -5.79 -10.03
N MET A 26 8.43 -6.33 -8.84
CA MET A 26 7.20 -6.11 -8.08
C MET A 26 7.10 -4.66 -7.59
N THR A 27 8.19 -4.08 -7.12
CA THR A 27 8.26 -2.68 -6.66
C THR A 27 7.97 -1.71 -7.79
N ASP A 28 8.61 -1.91 -8.95
CA ASP A 28 8.41 -1.08 -10.14
C ASP A 28 6.97 -1.17 -10.64
N GLN A 29 6.39 -2.36 -10.69
CA GLN A 29 5.00 -2.58 -11.08
C GLN A 29 4.02 -1.90 -10.12
N ALA A 30 4.24 -2.03 -8.81
CA ALA A 30 3.41 -1.39 -7.79
C ALA A 30 3.46 0.12 -7.90
N PHE A 31 4.67 0.70 -7.98
CA PHE A 31 4.82 2.15 -8.05
C PHE A 31 4.28 2.72 -9.35
N ALA A 32 4.50 2.05 -10.48
CA ALA A 32 3.90 2.44 -11.76
C ALA A 32 2.37 2.37 -11.74
N GLY A 33 1.80 1.36 -11.07
CA GLY A 33 0.34 1.25 -10.86
C GLY A 33 -0.21 2.39 -10.01
N LEU A 34 0.48 2.75 -8.92
CA LEU A 34 0.10 3.89 -8.08
C LEU A 34 0.11 5.21 -8.85
N MET A 35 1.12 5.42 -9.70
CA MET A 35 1.23 6.63 -10.51
C MET A 35 0.09 6.80 -11.53
N GLN A 36 -0.62 5.72 -11.93
CA GLN A 36 -1.81 5.80 -12.78
C GLN A 36 -3.02 6.40 -12.06
N LEU A 37 -3.00 6.44 -10.72
CA LEU A 37 -4.08 7.01 -9.91
C LEU A 37 -4.07 8.54 -9.88
N GLU A 38 -3.04 9.21 -10.42
CA GLU A 38 -2.96 10.67 -10.43
C GLU A 38 -4.27 11.31 -10.90
N GLY A 39 -4.82 12.24 -10.07
CA GLY A 39 -6.11 12.88 -10.27
C GLY A 39 -7.06 12.73 -9.07
N GLN A 40 -8.31 13.13 -9.27
CA GLN A 40 -9.34 13.14 -8.22
C GLN A 40 -10.31 11.98 -8.36
N TRP A 41 -10.71 11.41 -7.23
CA TRP A 41 -11.58 10.25 -7.13
C TRP A 41 -12.59 10.42 -6.00
N GLN A 42 -13.75 9.81 -6.14
CA GLN A 42 -14.77 9.82 -5.10
C GLN A 42 -15.56 8.51 -5.06
N GLY A 43 -16.11 8.21 -3.89
CA GLY A 43 -16.94 7.03 -3.69
C GLY A 43 -17.64 7.04 -2.35
N THR A 44 -18.36 5.97 -2.07
CA THR A 44 -18.94 5.72 -0.74
C THR A 44 -18.18 4.59 -0.09
N LEU A 45 -17.55 4.87 1.03
CA LEU A 45 -16.79 3.89 1.80
C LEU A 45 -17.72 3.22 2.80
N ALA A 46 -18.00 1.94 2.58
CA ALA A 46 -18.78 1.11 3.50
C ALA A 46 -17.86 0.44 4.52
N LYS A 47 -18.23 0.49 5.80
CA LYS A 47 -17.49 -0.09 6.91
C LYS A 47 -18.23 -1.31 7.50
N SER A 48 -17.48 -2.29 8.02
CA SER A 48 -18.04 -3.52 8.57
C SER A 48 -18.91 -3.35 9.82
N ASP A 49 -18.86 -2.18 10.45
CA ASP A 49 -19.76 -1.81 11.55
C ASP A 49 -21.14 -1.30 11.09
N GLY A 50 -21.38 -1.30 9.78
CA GLY A 50 -22.64 -0.86 9.16
C GLY A 50 -22.69 0.63 8.85
N THR A 51 -21.63 1.40 9.14
CA THR A 51 -21.55 2.82 8.76
C THR A 51 -21.05 2.99 7.33
N SER A 52 -21.32 4.16 6.75
CA SER A 52 -20.79 4.57 5.45
C SER A 52 -20.47 6.06 5.49
N VAL A 53 -19.39 6.44 4.80
CA VAL A 53 -18.94 7.82 4.70
C VAL A 53 -18.63 8.17 3.26
N HIS A 54 -18.67 9.45 2.90
CA HIS A 54 -18.21 9.92 1.60
C HIS A 54 -16.69 9.91 1.58
N LEU A 55 -16.10 9.24 0.59
CA LEU A 55 -14.66 9.16 0.38
C LEU A 55 -14.27 10.03 -0.80
N GLN A 56 -13.31 10.92 -0.58
CA GLN A 56 -12.63 11.68 -1.63
C GLN A 56 -11.14 11.39 -1.56
N LEU A 57 -10.51 11.23 -2.72
CA LEU A 57 -9.07 11.00 -2.86
C LEU A 57 -8.54 11.95 -3.94
N ASN A 58 -7.37 12.53 -3.70
CA ASN A 58 -6.64 13.31 -4.67
C ASN A 58 -5.19 12.85 -4.71
N TYR A 59 -4.80 12.24 -5.82
CA TYR A 59 -3.43 11.78 -6.01
C TYR A 59 -2.64 12.79 -6.83
N THR A 60 -1.46 13.17 -6.35
CA THR A 60 -0.56 14.12 -7.02
C THR A 60 0.87 13.59 -7.02
N SER A 61 1.48 13.52 -8.20
CA SER A 61 2.90 13.23 -8.32
C SER A 61 3.73 14.37 -7.74
N LYS A 62 4.73 14.06 -6.94
CA LYS A 62 5.64 14.99 -6.25
C LYS A 62 7.09 14.61 -6.50
N SER A 63 7.99 15.54 -6.19
CA SER A 63 9.44 15.31 -6.18
C SER A 63 9.95 14.71 -7.50
N ASN A 64 9.51 15.27 -8.62
CA ASN A 64 9.88 14.82 -9.97
C ASN A 64 9.52 13.35 -10.25
N GLY A 65 8.36 12.90 -9.76
CA GLY A 65 7.85 11.54 -9.96
C GLY A 65 8.42 10.49 -9.01
N SER A 66 9.21 10.87 -8.00
CA SER A 66 9.75 9.92 -7.02
C SER A 66 8.84 9.67 -5.82
N ALA A 67 7.73 10.41 -5.70
CA ALA A 67 6.72 10.22 -4.68
C ALA A 67 5.32 10.49 -5.25
N LEU A 68 4.32 9.79 -4.72
CA LEU A 68 2.91 10.07 -4.95
C LEU A 68 2.29 10.48 -3.62
N LEU A 69 1.68 11.66 -3.60
CA LEU A 69 0.89 12.15 -2.47
C LEU A 69 -0.58 11.78 -2.71
N GLU A 70 -1.20 11.16 -1.71
CA GLU A 70 -2.64 10.99 -1.61
C GLU A 70 -3.15 11.92 -0.51
N GLU A 71 -4.01 12.85 -0.87
CA GLU A 71 -4.84 13.61 0.07
C GLU A 71 -6.21 12.93 0.08
N SER A 72 -6.69 12.54 1.25
CA SER A 72 -7.96 11.83 1.38
C SER A 72 -8.86 12.49 2.42
N SER A 73 -10.17 12.37 2.22
CA SER A 73 -11.14 12.71 3.25
C SER A 73 -12.22 11.65 3.35
N GLU A 74 -12.56 11.31 4.59
CA GLU A 74 -13.74 10.53 4.96
C GLU A 74 -14.73 11.48 5.65
N ASP A 75 -15.77 11.92 4.92
CA ASP A 75 -16.59 13.06 5.27
C ASP A 75 -15.71 14.29 5.57
N ASP A 76 -15.65 14.78 6.83
CA ASP A 76 -14.89 15.95 7.25
C ASP A 76 -13.49 15.60 7.83
N VAL A 77 -13.09 14.31 7.83
CA VAL A 77 -11.79 13.88 8.36
C VAL A 77 -10.75 13.86 7.25
N GLU A 78 -9.90 14.86 7.22
CA GLU A 78 -8.79 14.96 6.27
C GLU A 78 -7.58 14.15 6.71
N MET A 79 -6.98 13.45 5.77
CA MET A 79 -5.81 12.60 5.96
C MET A 79 -4.87 12.72 4.78
N LEU A 80 -3.64 12.26 4.93
CA LEU A 80 -2.74 12.15 3.79
C LEU A 80 -1.87 10.89 3.86
N ASN A 81 -1.43 10.45 2.69
CA ASN A 81 -0.55 9.31 2.53
C ASN A 81 0.54 9.65 1.51
N ILE A 82 1.75 9.23 1.75
CA ILE A 82 2.89 9.44 0.85
C ILE A 82 3.44 8.08 0.46
N PHE A 83 3.42 7.77 -0.83
CA PHE A 83 4.04 6.59 -1.40
C PHE A 83 5.38 6.96 -2.03
N ASN A 84 6.43 6.23 -1.73
CA ASN A 84 7.74 6.37 -2.37
C ASN A 84 8.49 5.04 -2.35
N VAL A 85 9.48 4.88 -3.23
CA VAL A 85 10.37 3.74 -3.19
C VAL A 85 11.50 4.01 -2.20
N GLN A 86 11.69 3.11 -1.25
CA GLN A 86 12.75 3.15 -0.25
C GLN A 86 13.27 1.74 0.01
N GLU A 87 14.59 1.57 0.01
CA GLU A 87 15.24 0.27 0.27
C GLU A 87 14.73 -0.86 -0.63
N GLY A 88 14.41 -0.54 -1.91
CA GLY A 88 13.96 -1.53 -2.89
C GLY A 88 12.50 -1.98 -2.75
N THR A 89 11.68 -1.29 -1.95
CA THR A 89 10.25 -1.55 -1.83
C THR A 89 9.44 -0.25 -1.84
N VAL A 90 8.14 -0.32 -2.14
CA VAL A 90 7.25 0.83 -1.94
C VAL A 90 6.90 0.94 -0.47
N VAL A 91 7.18 2.10 0.10
CA VAL A 91 6.77 2.48 1.45
C VAL A 91 5.63 3.47 1.36
N SER A 92 4.66 3.32 2.24
CA SER A 92 3.52 4.20 2.41
C SER A 92 3.54 4.77 3.82
N THR A 93 3.55 6.10 3.94
CA THR A 93 3.46 6.80 5.23
C THR A 93 2.11 7.50 5.30
N HIS A 94 1.23 7.01 6.18
CA HIS A 94 -0.14 7.50 6.32
C HIS A 94 -0.28 8.38 7.58
N TYR A 95 -0.75 9.60 7.42
CA TYR A 95 -1.12 10.51 8.53
C TYR A 95 -2.63 10.39 8.75
N CYS A 96 -2.98 9.63 9.77
CA CYS A 96 -4.31 9.09 9.97
C CYS A 96 -5.20 10.00 10.85
N GLY A 97 -6.52 10.00 10.57
CA GLY A 97 -7.52 10.60 11.44
C GLY A 97 -7.57 10.00 12.86
N LEU A 98 -6.97 8.83 13.08
CA LEU A 98 -6.73 8.24 14.41
C LEU A 98 -5.59 8.91 15.18
N MET A 99 -5.04 10.03 14.69
CA MET A 99 -3.95 10.81 15.27
C MET A 99 -2.65 10.03 15.44
N ASN A 100 -2.39 9.08 14.54
CA ASN A 100 -1.14 8.34 14.45
C ASN A 100 -0.60 8.32 13.02
N LYS A 101 0.56 7.70 12.83
CA LYS A 101 1.26 7.69 11.55
C LYS A 101 1.72 6.27 11.21
N PRO A 102 0.83 5.39 10.73
CA PRO A 102 1.23 4.09 10.20
C PRO A 102 2.23 4.22 9.05
N VAL A 103 3.30 3.44 9.12
CA VAL A 103 4.25 3.21 8.03
C VAL A 103 4.01 1.79 7.52
N ALA A 104 3.67 1.64 6.27
CA ALA A 104 3.39 0.35 5.68
C ALA A 104 4.32 0.06 4.50
N ARG A 105 4.56 -1.21 4.29
CA ARG A 105 5.41 -1.70 3.20
C ARG A 105 4.57 -2.52 2.22
N LEU A 106 4.96 -2.45 0.96
CA LEU A 106 4.39 -3.29 -0.10
C LEU A 106 4.57 -4.77 0.26
N VAL A 107 3.48 -5.55 0.20
CA VAL A 107 3.51 -7.00 0.41
C VAL A 107 3.21 -7.79 -0.86
N SER A 108 2.43 -7.23 -1.78
CA SER A 108 2.22 -7.81 -3.11
C SER A 108 1.74 -6.77 -4.13
N ALA A 109 2.03 -7.02 -5.42
CA ALA A 109 1.50 -6.28 -6.55
C ALA A 109 1.24 -7.28 -7.68
N GLU A 110 0.14 -8.01 -7.60
CA GLU A 110 -0.22 -9.08 -8.53
C GLU A 110 -1.65 -8.86 -9.04
N ASP A 111 -1.90 -9.18 -10.29
CA ASP A 111 -3.23 -9.09 -10.92
C ASP A 111 -3.91 -7.71 -10.77
N GLY A 112 -3.11 -6.62 -10.79
CA GLY A 112 -3.60 -5.26 -10.59
C GLY A 112 -3.93 -4.90 -9.14
N ILE A 113 -3.64 -5.78 -8.16
CA ILE A 113 -3.91 -5.55 -6.74
C ILE A 113 -2.61 -5.22 -6.03
N ILE A 114 -2.51 -3.99 -5.51
CA ILE A 114 -1.38 -3.47 -4.76
C ILE A 114 -1.74 -3.52 -3.27
N LYS A 115 -1.00 -4.29 -2.47
CA LYS A 115 -1.29 -4.50 -1.06
C LYS A 115 -0.16 -4.00 -0.17
N PHE A 116 -0.55 -3.33 0.91
CA PHE A 116 0.34 -2.83 1.94
C PHE A 116 0.00 -3.42 3.31
N LYS A 117 1.01 -3.60 4.13
CA LYS A 117 0.88 -4.00 5.53
C LYS A 117 1.66 -3.04 6.40
N THR A 118 1.04 -2.55 7.47
CA THR A 118 1.69 -1.68 8.46
C THR A 118 2.77 -2.45 9.23
N ASP A 119 3.94 -1.85 9.33
CA ASP A 119 4.95 -2.22 10.30
C ASP A 119 4.69 -1.40 11.58
N ALA A 120 4.08 -2.03 12.57
CA ALA A 120 3.71 -1.36 13.81
C ALA A 120 4.94 -0.84 14.56
N ALA A 121 6.05 -1.60 14.57
CA ALA A 121 7.28 -1.21 15.25
C ALA A 121 7.93 0.02 14.60
N GLU A 122 8.03 0.05 13.27
CA GLU A 122 8.54 1.22 12.51
C GLU A 122 7.64 2.43 12.70
N SER A 123 6.33 2.21 12.86
CA SER A 123 5.32 3.25 13.10
C SER A 123 5.35 3.80 14.53
N GLY A 124 6.05 3.14 15.47
CA GLY A 124 5.98 3.43 16.89
C GLY A 124 4.64 3.06 17.52
N LEU A 125 3.94 2.07 16.95
CA LEU A 125 2.64 1.58 17.39
C LEU A 125 2.80 0.22 18.07
N GLU A 126 1.88 -0.11 18.98
CA GLU A 126 1.91 -1.37 19.72
C GLU A 126 0.55 -2.09 19.60
N GLU A 127 0.59 -3.30 18.99
CA GLU A 127 -0.59 -4.15 18.90
C GLU A 127 -1.18 -4.46 20.28
N GLY A 128 -2.49 -4.34 20.40
CA GLY A 128 -3.20 -4.51 21.67
C GLY A 128 -3.23 -3.26 22.57
N LYS A 129 -2.60 -2.16 22.14
CA LYS A 129 -2.67 -0.85 22.82
C LYS A 129 -3.19 0.24 21.90
N ASP A 130 -2.71 0.27 20.65
CA ASP A 130 -3.05 1.30 19.70
C ASP A 130 -4.12 0.80 18.70
N GLU A 131 -4.98 1.73 18.26
CA GLU A 131 -5.86 1.53 17.12
C GLU A 131 -5.20 2.14 15.89
N TYR A 132 -5.04 1.38 14.79
CA TYR A 132 -4.37 1.87 13.59
C TYR A 132 -4.81 1.12 12.32
N VAL A 133 -4.61 1.75 11.18
CA VAL A 133 -4.75 1.09 9.88
C VAL A 133 -3.65 0.04 9.74
N ASP A 134 -4.06 -1.23 9.74
CA ASP A 134 -3.18 -2.38 9.73
C ASP A 134 -2.75 -2.77 8.31
N SER A 135 -3.65 -2.65 7.36
CA SER A 135 -3.38 -2.95 5.96
C SER A 135 -4.33 -2.19 5.04
N TRP A 136 -3.89 -1.96 3.80
CA TRP A 136 -4.77 -1.47 2.73
C TRP A 136 -4.40 -2.07 1.39
N SER A 137 -5.36 -2.04 0.48
CA SER A 137 -5.17 -2.49 -0.89
C SER A 137 -5.88 -1.59 -1.88
N LEU A 138 -5.26 -1.44 -3.04
CA LEU A 138 -5.77 -0.75 -4.20
C LEU A 138 -5.89 -1.78 -5.33
N SER A 139 -7.12 -2.08 -5.76
CA SER A 139 -7.35 -3.01 -6.87
C SER A 139 -7.66 -2.19 -8.12
N LEU A 140 -6.67 -2.05 -8.99
CA LEU A 140 -6.80 -1.40 -10.28
C LEU A 140 -7.70 -2.23 -11.18
N MET A 141 -8.55 -1.58 -11.98
CA MET A 141 -9.44 -2.22 -12.91
C MET A 141 -8.93 -2.01 -14.35
N PRO A 142 -8.20 -2.95 -14.95
CA PRO A 142 -7.59 -2.75 -16.28
C PRO A 142 -8.61 -2.46 -17.37
N GLU A 143 -9.82 -3.00 -17.23
CA GLU A 143 -10.93 -2.81 -18.17
C GLU A 143 -11.63 -1.45 -18.01
N ASP A 144 -11.45 -0.77 -16.86
CA ASP A 144 -12.02 0.56 -16.58
C ASP A 144 -11.05 1.40 -15.75
N GLN A 145 -10.21 2.18 -16.42
CA GLN A 145 -9.21 3.05 -15.78
C GLN A 145 -9.84 4.25 -15.02
N ASN A 146 -11.16 4.40 -15.08
CA ASN A 146 -11.90 5.43 -14.33
C ASN A 146 -12.46 4.90 -13.02
N GLN A 147 -12.15 3.66 -12.65
CA GLN A 147 -12.54 3.08 -11.37
C GLN A 147 -11.39 2.26 -10.78
N PHE A 148 -11.34 2.21 -9.46
CA PHE A 148 -10.56 1.22 -8.72
C PHE A 148 -11.24 0.92 -7.38
N LYS A 149 -10.92 -0.23 -6.79
CA LYS A 149 -11.38 -0.57 -5.46
C LYS A 149 -10.35 -0.15 -4.42
N TYR A 150 -10.82 0.59 -3.42
CA TYR A 150 -10.06 1.03 -2.25
C TYR A 150 -10.53 0.25 -1.03
N GLU A 151 -9.60 -0.37 -0.30
CA GLU A 151 -9.92 -1.18 0.89
C GLU A 151 -8.87 -0.96 1.97
N TYR A 152 -9.31 -0.97 3.23
CA TYR A 152 -8.39 -1.02 4.36
C TYR A 152 -8.96 -1.80 5.54
N THR A 153 -8.07 -2.18 6.45
CA THR A 153 -8.42 -2.77 7.74
C THR A 153 -7.83 -1.95 8.87
N VAL A 154 -8.61 -1.76 9.94
CA VAL A 154 -8.14 -1.16 11.20
C VAL A 154 -8.12 -2.26 12.24
N ILE A 155 -7.01 -2.39 12.96
CA ILE A 155 -6.93 -3.23 14.15
C ILE A 155 -7.14 -2.35 15.38
N ARG A 156 -7.94 -2.84 16.34
CA ARG A 156 -8.24 -2.14 17.61
C ARG A 156 -7.48 -2.76 18.77
N PRO A 157 -7.38 -2.05 19.91
CA PRO A 157 -6.68 -2.57 21.10
C PRO A 157 -7.21 -3.92 21.60
N ASP A 158 -8.50 -4.18 21.45
CA ASP A 158 -9.15 -5.46 21.79
C ASP A 158 -8.96 -6.54 20.73
N ARG A 159 -8.15 -6.25 19.67
CA ARG A 159 -7.87 -7.09 18.50
C ARG A 159 -9.09 -7.32 17.59
N THR A 160 -10.16 -6.59 17.77
CA THR A 160 -11.23 -6.58 16.77
C THR A 160 -10.77 -5.85 15.51
N ILE A 161 -11.31 -6.26 14.38
CA ILE A 161 -10.95 -5.73 13.05
C ILE A 161 -12.17 -5.00 12.49
N LEU A 162 -11.95 -3.75 12.09
CA LEU A 162 -12.89 -3.04 11.23
C LEU A 162 -12.34 -3.10 9.80
N THR A 163 -13.18 -3.46 8.84
CA THR A 163 -12.86 -3.40 7.42
C THR A 163 -13.66 -2.29 6.75
N ALA A 164 -13.06 -1.66 5.77
CA ALA A 164 -13.72 -0.64 4.95
C ALA A 164 -13.42 -0.88 3.47
N SER A 165 -14.39 -0.62 2.60
CA SER A 165 -14.21 -0.76 1.16
C SER A 165 -15.07 0.22 0.36
N ALA A 166 -14.54 0.70 -0.76
CA ALA A 166 -15.24 1.53 -1.74
C ALA A 166 -14.82 1.15 -3.16
N ILE A 167 -15.74 1.23 -4.11
CA ILE A 167 -15.39 1.49 -5.51
C ILE A 167 -15.36 3.00 -5.65
N VAL A 168 -14.23 3.52 -6.06
CA VAL A 168 -14.06 4.96 -6.33
C VAL A 168 -14.00 5.20 -7.83
N THR A 169 -14.60 6.31 -8.24
CA THR A 169 -14.69 6.73 -9.64
C THR A 169 -13.95 8.04 -9.82
N ARG A 170 -13.27 8.20 -10.94
CA ARG A 170 -12.54 9.41 -11.30
C ARG A 170 -13.50 10.58 -11.44
N VAL A 171 -13.15 11.73 -10.86
CA VAL A 171 -13.89 12.99 -11.02
C VAL A 171 -13.40 13.65 -12.32
N GLU A 172 -14.35 14.06 -13.18
CA GLU A 172 -14.07 14.77 -14.43
C GLU A 172 -13.74 16.26 -14.21
#